data_94fa52c8b141286127a07f6498964c04
#
_entry.id   94fa52c8b141286127a07f6498964c04
#
_cell.length_a   1.000
_cell.length_b   1.000
_cell.length_c   1.000
_cell.angle_alpha   90.00
_cell.angle_beta   90.00
_cell.angle_gamma   90.00
#
_symmetry.space_group_name_H-M   'P 1'
#
loop_
_entity.id
_entity.type
_entity.pdbx_description
1 polymer ?
#
loop_
_entity_poly.entity_id
_entity_poly.type
_entity_poly.pdbx_seq_one_letter_code
_entity_poly.pdbx_strand_id
1 'polypeptide(L)'
;MIDVEKLRHEPGGANFALLKQHFFDEYNEVIAYTPPKGYSFHYKLNAMQQLTVYRVLKNKRYGNWSGTGAGKTISFIVTSRAVDARLTLLVGLNSTIAQLGEAIQEVYPNSKVFTRYSKGQVFDRNQYNYLILNYDKFQQGYSEELFQDLSENNRIDFIAIDEVHNVKQRTEQQESLRRGTLKRLGGRASETNPDLYVLGMSATPVINNLTEAKSLLEMITGKEYKDLNTNRTLTNALEVFKQMTLNDLRYIPKYQIAIKELDGSNTSPLRIDGTHLIDKLLNIGNQNYLGAERILLNEKLKAIHPYLKKGLMIYSYFTDKMIRPIVEHLTKLGYRVGTFTGDESMEERDVNKEAFLHGNIDILVGSRPIGTGVDGLQKICDRLIVLSLPWTDSEYTQLKGRIYRQGSKFGEVEIIVPQVVIPLADREWSWDMQRMNLIRNKKTLANASVDGVIPSKMMPKPETLFARSQEALREWKDRVNEGKLLSINRKDLVFPLRPEIVEQLGRSLGDFSEVNRKWSVSKSSTTHDRLKEHPKTGIIIIRYTQRKERRGMKFHIK
;
A
#
# COMPACT_ATOMS: atom_id res chain seq x y z
N MET A 1 27.18 -13.07 -4.03
CA MET A 1 26.14 -13.15 -2.97
C MET A 1 26.11 -11.81 -2.23
N ILE A 2 24.93 -11.23 -1.98
CA ILE A 2 24.81 -9.98 -1.24
C ILE A 2 25.10 -10.23 0.24
N ASP A 3 26.03 -9.45 0.81
CA ASP A 3 26.31 -9.48 2.25
C ASP A 3 25.27 -8.65 2.99
N VAL A 4 24.28 -9.34 3.56
CA VAL A 4 23.13 -8.73 4.26
C VAL A 4 23.57 -8.01 5.53
N GLU A 5 24.53 -8.55 6.27
CA GLU A 5 24.99 -7.96 7.54
C GLU A 5 25.74 -6.65 7.27
N LYS A 6 26.59 -6.62 6.26
CA LYS A 6 27.25 -5.38 5.83
C LYS A 6 26.25 -4.29 5.46
N LEU A 7 25.21 -4.62 4.68
CA LEU A 7 24.19 -3.67 4.24
C LEU A 7 23.28 -3.17 5.37
N ARG A 8 23.13 -3.90 6.47
CA ARG A 8 22.36 -3.44 7.63
C ARG A 8 22.93 -2.19 8.29
N HIS A 9 24.23 -2.01 8.21
CA HIS A 9 24.93 -0.89 8.82
C HIS A 9 25.06 0.32 7.89
N GLU A 10 24.71 0.17 6.61
CA GLU A 10 24.74 1.27 5.66
C GLU A 10 23.55 2.23 5.86
N PRO A 11 23.77 3.56 5.83
CA PRO A 11 22.69 4.53 5.89
C PRO A 11 21.73 4.37 4.70
N GLY A 12 20.43 4.21 4.97
CA GLY A 12 19.44 3.95 3.93
C GLY A 12 19.42 2.50 3.43
N GLY A 13 20.20 1.60 4.05
CA GLY A 13 20.24 0.18 3.70
C GLY A 13 20.77 -0.08 2.29
N ALA A 14 20.33 -1.21 1.72
CA ALA A 14 20.78 -1.65 0.39
C ALA A 14 20.43 -0.64 -0.72
N ASN A 15 19.31 0.07 -0.60
CA ASN A 15 18.91 1.08 -1.59
C ASN A 15 19.94 2.21 -1.68
N PHE A 16 20.33 2.77 -0.53
CA PHE A 16 21.31 3.84 -0.51
C PHE A 16 22.67 3.38 -1.06
N ALA A 17 23.14 2.21 -0.64
CA ALA A 17 24.44 1.70 -1.08
C ALA A 17 24.51 1.41 -2.59
N LEU A 18 23.41 0.85 -3.16
CA LEU A 18 23.37 0.43 -4.56
C LEU A 18 22.92 1.51 -5.53
N LEU A 19 22.06 2.43 -5.10
CA LEU A 19 21.46 3.44 -5.99
C LEU A 19 22.17 4.79 -5.94
N LYS A 20 22.89 5.09 -4.85
CA LYS A 20 23.48 6.42 -4.64
C LYS A 20 24.35 6.89 -5.81
N GLN A 21 25.28 6.07 -6.23
CA GLN A 21 26.21 6.44 -7.31
C GLN A 21 25.49 6.55 -8.65
N HIS A 22 24.71 5.53 -9.02
CA HIS A 22 23.94 5.55 -10.26
C HIS A 22 22.98 6.73 -10.35
N PHE A 23 22.34 7.09 -9.23
CA PHE A 23 21.43 8.23 -9.20
C PHE A 23 22.14 9.55 -9.50
N PHE A 24 23.32 9.78 -8.92
CA PHE A 24 24.06 11.03 -9.15
C PHE A 24 24.60 11.12 -10.58
N ASP A 25 25.09 10.03 -11.12
CA ASP A 25 25.61 9.99 -12.49
C ASP A 25 24.49 10.29 -13.49
N GLU A 26 23.36 9.61 -13.39
CA GLU A 26 22.20 9.85 -14.25
C GLU A 26 21.56 11.22 -14.02
N TYR A 27 21.51 11.71 -12.79
CA TYR A 27 20.96 13.04 -12.49
C TYR A 27 21.70 14.14 -13.24
N ASN A 28 23.02 14.08 -13.30
CA ASN A 28 23.81 15.02 -14.05
C ASN A 28 23.56 14.94 -15.56
N GLU A 29 23.43 13.74 -16.12
CA GLU A 29 23.06 13.54 -17.52
C GLU A 29 21.67 14.09 -17.83
N VAL A 30 20.69 13.87 -16.94
CA VAL A 30 19.29 14.30 -17.13
C VAL A 30 19.15 15.82 -17.06
N ILE A 31 19.88 16.50 -16.18
CA ILE A 31 19.87 17.98 -16.13
C ILE A 31 20.40 18.57 -17.45
N ALA A 32 21.38 17.93 -18.07
CA ALA A 32 21.96 18.35 -19.35
C ALA A 32 21.09 17.87 -20.55
N TYR A 33 20.10 17.02 -20.35
CA TYR A 33 19.28 16.47 -21.42
C TYR A 33 18.40 17.53 -22.07
N THR A 34 18.53 17.67 -23.38
CA THR A 34 17.64 18.51 -24.18
C THR A 34 16.61 17.65 -24.90
N PRO A 35 15.30 17.89 -24.70
CA PRO A 35 14.26 17.14 -25.38
C PRO A 35 14.36 17.22 -26.92
N PRO A 36 13.92 16.21 -27.67
CA PRO A 36 13.88 16.25 -29.13
C PRO A 36 13.08 17.44 -29.67
N LYS A 37 13.44 17.93 -30.86
CA LYS A 37 12.68 18.98 -31.57
C LYS A 37 11.22 18.54 -31.73
N GLY A 38 10.27 19.43 -31.42
CA GLY A 38 8.83 19.14 -31.46
C GLY A 38 8.22 18.67 -30.14
N TYR A 39 9.06 18.45 -29.14
CA TYR A 39 8.64 18.22 -27.79
C TYR A 39 8.29 19.56 -27.13
N SER A 40 7.02 19.86 -27.01
CA SER A 40 6.56 21.01 -26.23
C SER A 40 5.77 20.54 -25.03
N PHE A 41 6.05 21.09 -23.88
CA PHE A 41 5.35 20.77 -22.65
C PHE A 41 5.10 22.05 -21.85
N HIS A 42 3.85 22.27 -21.47
CA HIS A 42 3.44 23.51 -20.79
C HIS A 42 3.83 23.55 -19.31
N TYR A 43 4.16 22.41 -18.73
CA TYR A 43 4.51 22.29 -17.32
C TYR A 43 5.98 21.94 -17.16
N LYS A 44 6.61 22.49 -16.12
CA LYS A 44 7.95 22.08 -15.74
C LYS A 44 7.91 20.65 -15.19
N LEU A 45 8.55 19.72 -15.87
CA LEU A 45 8.68 18.34 -15.42
C LEU A 45 9.49 18.27 -14.12
N ASN A 46 9.05 17.44 -13.18
CA ASN A 46 9.87 17.12 -12.02
C ASN A 46 11.00 16.13 -12.39
N ALA A 47 11.98 15.95 -11.50
CA ALA A 47 13.14 15.10 -11.75
C ALA A 47 12.75 13.66 -12.11
N MET A 48 11.72 13.09 -11.47
CA MET A 48 11.22 11.75 -11.77
C MET A 48 10.65 11.65 -13.19
N GLN A 49 9.89 12.64 -13.62
CA GLN A 49 9.31 12.67 -14.97
C GLN A 49 10.40 12.78 -16.04
N GLN A 50 11.38 13.64 -15.82
CA GLN A 50 12.55 13.79 -16.71
C GLN A 50 13.37 12.49 -16.78
N LEU A 51 13.67 11.88 -15.65
CA LEU A 51 14.37 10.59 -15.58
C LEU A 51 13.61 9.48 -16.30
N THR A 52 12.28 9.45 -16.18
CA THR A 52 11.46 8.45 -16.89
C THR A 52 11.62 8.59 -18.40
N VAL A 53 11.50 9.80 -18.93
CA VAL A 53 11.70 10.07 -20.37
C VAL A 53 13.11 9.64 -20.79
N TYR A 54 14.12 10.08 -20.07
CA TYR A 54 15.52 9.79 -20.37
C TYR A 54 15.79 8.27 -20.39
N ARG A 55 15.37 7.54 -19.36
CA ARG A 55 15.61 6.11 -19.26
C ARG A 55 14.84 5.28 -20.29
N VAL A 56 13.61 5.68 -20.63
CA VAL A 56 12.87 5.01 -21.72
C VAL A 56 13.56 5.22 -23.06
N LEU A 57 14.01 6.43 -23.37
CA LEU A 57 14.77 6.70 -24.58
C LEU A 57 16.07 5.89 -24.65
N LYS A 58 16.80 5.79 -23.53
CA LYS A 58 18.07 5.07 -23.43
C LYS A 58 17.91 3.56 -23.49
N ASN A 59 16.93 3.01 -22.76
CA ASN A 59 16.81 1.58 -22.50
C ASN A 59 15.71 0.89 -23.31
N LYS A 60 14.86 1.66 -24.00
CA LYS A 60 13.61 1.23 -24.67
C LYS A 60 12.57 0.61 -23.73
N ARG A 61 12.97 -0.13 -22.70
CA ARG A 61 12.11 -0.84 -21.75
C ARG A 61 12.46 -0.44 -20.33
N TYR A 62 11.45 0.04 -19.60
CA TYR A 62 11.70 0.62 -18.29
C TYR A 62 10.53 0.44 -17.31
N GLY A 63 10.83 0.34 -16.01
CA GLY A 63 9.86 0.32 -14.92
C GLY A 63 9.94 1.59 -14.07
N ASN A 64 8.83 2.29 -13.92
CA ASN A 64 8.69 3.43 -13.02
C ASN A 64 7.92 3.02 -11.76
N TRP A 65 8.65 2.79 -10.67
CA TRP A 65 8.11 2.35 -9.38
C TRP A 65 7.88 3.51 -8.40
N SER A 66 7.78 4.73 -8.90
CA SER A 66 7.58 5.94 -8.08
C SER A 66 6.32 5.85 -7.21
N GLY A 67 6.35 6.53 -6.07
CA GLY A 67 5.26 6.56 -5.11
C GLY A 67 3.94 7.10 -5.66
N THR A 68 2.88 6.95 -4.89
CA THR A 68 1.55 7.50 -5.22
C THR A 68 1.64 9.02 -5.35
N GLY A 69 0.93 9.59 -6.31
CA GLY A 69 0.91 11.05 -6.51
C GLY A 69 2.19 11.65 -7.12
N ALA A 70 3.18 10.83 -7.50
CA ALA A 70 4.43 11.30 -8.10
C ALA A 70 4.28 11.89 -9.50
N GLY A 71 3.13 11.75 -10.15
CA GLY A 71 2.88 12.27 -11.50
C GLY A 71 3.26 11.28 -12.62
N LYS A 72 3.11 9.97 -12.38
CA LYS A 72 3.41 8.92 -13.36
C LYS A 72 2.60 9.05 -14.65
N THR A 73 1.36 9.52 -14.57
CA THR A 73 0.50 9.78 -15.74
C THR A 73 1.16 10.76 -16.71
N ILE A 74 1.65 11.87 -16.21
CA ILE A 74 2.38 12.85 -17.03
C ILE A 74 3.64 12.23 -17.62
N SER A 75 4.33 11.37 -16.85
CA SER A 75 5.57 10.71 -17.33
C SER A 75 5.32 9.91 -18.61
N PHE A 76 4.28 9.07 -18.68
CA PHE A 76 4.04 8.28 -19.89
C PHE A 76 3.56 9.14 -21.06
N ILE A 77 2.70 10.14 -20.82
CA ILE A 77 2.19 11.04 -21.88
C ILE A 77 3.35 11.77 -22.55
N VAL A 78 4.22 12.32 -21.74
CA VAL A 78 5.38 13.06 -22.23
C VAL A 78 6.39 12.13 -22.91
N THR A 79 6.62 10.94 -22.35
CA THR A 79 7.49 9.92 -22.94
C THR A 79 6.99 9.50 -24.32
N SER A 80 5.69 9.30 -24.52
CA SER A 80 5.13 8.91 -25.81
C SER A 80 5.45 9.90 -26.93
N ARG A 81 5.49 11.19 -26.60
CA ARG A 81 5.88 12.23 -27.56
C ARG A 81 7.39 12.33 -27.74
N ALA A 82 8.16 12.13 -26.68
CA ALA A 82 9.62 12.15 -26.74
C ALA A 82 10.17 11.01 -27.62
N VAL A 83 9.50 9.86 -27.68
CA VAL A 83 9.83 8.73 -28.56
C VAL A 83 9.12 8.80 -29.92
N ASP A 84 8.38 9.87 -30.22
CA ASP A 84 7.58 10.08 -31.44
C ASP A 84 6.60 8.91 -31.73
N ALA A 85 5.96 8.37 -30.69
CA ALA A 85 5.05 7.25 -30.83
C ALA A 85 3.77 7.65 -31.57
N ARG A 86 3.57 7.12 -32.78
CA ARG A 86 2.36 7.38 -33.59
C ARG A 86 1.18 6.48 -33.18
N LEU A 87 1.45 5.35 -32.56
CA LEU A 87 0.47 4.53 -31.85
C LEU A 87 1.01 4.15 -30.49
N THR A 88 0.36 4.68 -29.45
CA THR A 88 0.58 4.32 -28.05
C THR A 88 -0.53 3.41 -27.57
N LEU A 89 -0.20 2.20 -27.12
CA LEU A 89 -1.11 1.34 -26.39
C LEU A 89 -0.96 1.62 -24.90
N LEU A 90 -2.03 2.06 -24.26
CA LEU A 90 -2.09 2.28 -22.82
C LEU A 90 -3.01 1.23 -22.18
N VAL A 91 -2.48 0.49 -21.19
CA VAL A 91 -3.24 -0.49 -20.42
C VAL A 91 -3.44 0.04 -19.01
N GLY A 92 -4.69 0.09 -18.54
CA GLY A 92 -5.02 0.64 -17.24
C GLY A 92 -6.24 0.00 -16.58
N LEU A 93 -6.63 0.53 -15.44
CA LEU A 93 -7.84 0.12 -14.73
C LEU A 93 -9.08 0.69 -15.43
N ASN A 94 -10.18 -0.05 -15.43
CA ASN A 94 -11.44 0.40 -16.02
C ASN A 94 -11.88 1.76 -15.45
N SER A 95 -11.72 1.96 -14.15
CA SER A 95 -12.06 3.21 -13.45
C SER A 95 -11.20 4.42 -13.83
N THR A 96 -10.07 4.23 -14.51
CA THR A 96 -9.13 5.32 -14.86
C THR A 96 -9.10 5.67 -16.35
N ILE A 97 -9.78 4.91 -17.21
CA ILE A 97 -9.71 5.07 -18.69
C ILE A 97 -10.14 6.47 -19.13
N ALA A 98 -11.28 6.96 -18.65
CA ALA A 98 -11.78 8.29 -19.00
C ALA A 98 -10.78 9.38 -18.55
N GLN A 99 -10.35 9.32 -17.30
CA GLN A 99 -9.39 10.26 -16.73
C GLN A 99 -8.04 10.25 -17.46
N LEU A 100 -7.57 9.07 -17.90
CA LEU A 100 -6.34 8.96 -18.70
C LEU A 100 -6.50 9.61 -20.07
N GLY A 101 -7.67 9.43 -20.70
CA GLY A 101 -8.00 10.09 -21.97
C GLY A 101 -8.04 11.61 -21.86
N GLU A 102 -8.70 12.14 -20.84
CA GLU A 102 -8.74 13.57 -20.53
C GLU A 102 -7.35 14.14 -20.29
N ALA A 103 -6.53 13.47 -19.46
CA ALA A 103 -5.15 13.89 -19.18
C ALA A 103 -4.28 13.94 -20.46
N ILE A 104 -4.44 12.99 -21.38
CA ILE A 104 -3.73 12.99 -22.67
C ILE A 104 -4.14 14.22 -23.49
N GLN A 105 -5.43 14.51 -23.58
CA GLN A 105 -5.95 15.64 -24.36
C GLN A 105 -5.64 17.00 -23.71
N GLU A 106 -5.58 17.06 -22.36
CA GLU A 106 -5.16 18.26 -21.63
C GLU A 106 -3.68 18.60 -21.94
N VAL A 107 -2.81 17.59 -21.89
CA VAL A 107 -1.36 17.79 -22.16
C VAL A 107 -1.08 18.02 -23.65
N TYR A 108 -1.75 17.27 -24.51
CA TYR A 108 -1.60 17.34 -25.98
C TYR A 108 -2.96 17.32 -26.70
N PRO A 109 -3.60 18.49 -26.90
CA PRO A 109 -4.96 18.59 -27.43
C PRO A 109 -5.17 17.94 -28.82
N ASN A 110 -4.10 17.84 -29.61
CA ASN A 110 -4.17 17.24 -30.95
C ASN A 110 -4.06 15.69 -30.95
N SER A 111 -4.12 15.05 -29.79
CA SER A 111 -4.09 13.60 -29.67
C SER A 111 -5.43 12.99 -30.03
N LYS A 112 -5.41 11.83 -30.71
CA LYS A 112 -6.59 10.99 -30.94
C LYS A 112 -6.64 9.90 -29.88
N VAL A 113 -7.71 9.86 -29.12
CA VAL A 113 -7.90 8.89 -28.00
C VAL A 113 -8.99 7.91 -28.40
N PHE A 114 -8.68 6.62 -28.28
CA PHE A 114 -9.58 5.50 -28.56
C PHE A 114 -9.64 4.61 -27.32
N THR A 115 -10.84 4.24 -26.89
CA THR A 115 -11.07 3.34 -25.73
C THR A 115 -11.53 1.95 -26.16
N ARG A 116 -11.63 1.72 -27.47
CA ARG A 116 -12.00 0.44 -28.08
C ARG A 116 -11.15 0.21 -29.32
N TYR A 117 -10.88 -1.05 -29.61
CA TYR A 117 -10.29 -1.51 -30.85
C TYR A 117 -11.28 -2.44 -31.54
N SER A 118 -11.46 -2.26 -32.83
CA SER A 118 -12.29 -3.13 -33.71
C SER A 118 -11.39 -3.87 -34.69
N LYS A 119 -11.68 -5.14 -34.93
CA LYS A 119 -10.92 -5.97 -35.88
C LYS A 119 -10.81 -5.27 -37.25
N GLY A 120 -9.61 -5.24 -37.80
CA GLY A 120 -9.29 -4.54 -39.06
C GLY A 120 -9.12 -3.02 -38.93
N GLN A 121 -9.22 -2.44 -37.77
CA GLN A 121 -8.98 -1.00 -37.57
C GLN A 121 -7.51 -0.65 -37.80
N VAL A 122 -7.25 0.36 -38.64
CA VAL A 122 -5.91 0.92 -38.88
C VAL A 122 -5.84 2.35 -38.36
N PHE A 123 -4.79 2.68 -37.65
CA PHE A 123 -4.55 4.02 -37.10
C PHE A 123 -3.71 4.88 -38.05
N ASP A 124 -4.16 6.13 -38.30
CA ASP A 124 -3.44 7.09 -39.13
C ASP A 124 -2.10 7.48 -38.48
N ARG A 125 -1.01 7.13 -39.14
CA ARG A 125 0.35 7.39 -38.64
C ARG A 125 0.80 8.87 -38.77
N ASN A 126 0.02 9.70 -39.43
CA ASN A 126 0.25 11.14 -39.43
C ASN A 126 -0.24 11.80 -38.12
N GLN A 127 -0.97 11.06 -37.28
CA GLN A 127 -1.53 11.52 -36.05
C GLN A 127 -0.91 10.80 -34.85
N TYR A 128 -1.06 11.36 -33.66
CA TYR A 128 -0.69 10.72 -32.41
C TYR A 128 -1.92 10.01 -31.84
N ASN A 129 -1.92 8.69 -31.96
CA ASN A 129 -3.03 7.85 -31.55
C ASN A 129 -2.73 7.19 -30.21
N TYR A 130 -3.70 7.24 -29.30
CA TYR A 130 -3.67 6.56 -28.01
C TYR A 130 -4.83 5.58 -27.94
N LEU A 131 -4.53 4.30 -27.91
CA LEU A 131 -5.48 3.23 -27.67
C LEU A 131 -5.42 2.86 -26.18
N ILE A 132 -6.46 3.19 -25.42
CA ILE A 132 -6.54 2.92 -23.99
C ILE A 132 -7.43 1.72 -23.75
N LEU A 133 -6.88 0.65 -23.21
CA LEU A 133 -7.61 -0.59 -22.93
C LEU A 133 -7.56 -0.95 -21.45
N ASN A 134 -8.66 -1.46 -20.92
CA ASN A 134 -8.67 -1.98 -19.56
C ASN A 134 -8.11 -3.41 -19.50
N TYR A 135 -7.68 -3.82 -18.32
CA TYR A 135 -7.14 -5.15 -18.07
C TYR A 135 -8.10 -6.30 -18.40
N ASP A 136 -9.42 -6.09 -18.32
CA ASP A 136 -10.41 -7.14 -18.54
C ASP A 136 -10.49 -7.53 -20.01
N LYS A 137 -10.09 -6.62 -20.92
CA LYS A 137 -9.97 -6.93 -22.35
C LYS A 137 -8.92 -7.99 -22.66
N PHE A 138 -7.97 -8.24 -21.76
CA PHE A 138 -6.89 -9.23 -21.93
C PHE A 138 -7.22 -10.62 -21.38
N GLN A 139 -8.44 -10.84 -20.88
CA GLN A 139 -8.87 -12.14 -20.33
C GLN A 139 -10.16 -12.68 -20.95
N GLN A 140 -10.65 -12.05 -22.01
CA GLN A 140 -11.85 -12.48 -22.74
C GLN A 140 -11.47 -13.55 -23.78
N GLY A 141 -12.40 -14.44 -24.13
CA GLY A 141 -12.14 -15.56 -25.05
C GLY A 141 -11.66 -15.14 -26.45
N TYR A 142 -12.05 -13.96 -26.92
CA TYR A 142 -11.65 -13.39 -28.21
C TYR A 142 -10.41 -12.49 -28.16
N SER A 143 -9.81 -12.31 -27.00
CA SER A 143 -8.72 -11.33 -26.80
C SER A 143 -7.50 -11.65 -27.65
N GLU A 144 -7.17 -12.91 -27.80
CA GLU A 144 -5.99 -13.36 -28.55
C GLU A 144 -6.10 -12.99 -30.03
N GLU A 145 -7.25 -13.30 -30.66
CA GLU A 145 -7.52 -12.95 -32.05
C GLU A 145 -7.52 -11.44 -32.29
N LEU A 146 -8.16 -10.70 -31.38
CA LEU A 146 -8.26 -9.25 -31.47
C LEU A 146 -6.89 -8.58 -31.39
N PHE A 147 -6.03 -9.05 -30.52
CA PHE A 147 -4.70 -8.46 -30.34
C PHE A 147 -3.67 -8.97 -31.36
N GLN A 148 -3.91 -10.13 -31.95
CA GLN A 148 -3.19 -10.55 -33.13
C GLN A 148 -3.49 -9.60 -34.29
N ASP A 149 -4.77 -9.37 -34.60
CA ASP A 149 -5.21 -8.44 -35.61
C ASP A 149 -4.66 -7.02 -35.38
N LEU A 150 -4.67 -6.53 -34.12
CA LEU A 150 -4.10 -5.23 -33.79
C LEU A 150 -2.61 -5.12 -34.17
N SER A 151 -1.81 -6.14 -33.84
CA SER A 151 -0.37 -6.13 -34.09
C SER A 151 0.01 -6.43 -35.54
N GLU A 152 -0.84 -7.10 -36.30
CA GLU A 152 -0.65 -7.35 -37.73
C GLU A 152 -1.01 -6.12 -38.59
N ASN A 153 -2.08 -5.41 -38.22
CA ASN A 153 -2.56 -4.25 -39.00
C ASN A 153 -1.94 -2.92 -38.55
N ASN A 154 -1.30 -2.87 -37.36
CA ASN A 154 -0.77 -1.63 -36.81
C ASN A 154 0.62 -1.81 -36.20
N ARG A 155 1.53 -0.90 -36.54
CA ARG A 155 2.79 -0.78 -35.84
C ARG A 155 2.57 -0.04 -34.51
N ILE A 156 2.69 -0.75 -33.39
CA ILE A 156 2.67 -0.17 -32.05
C ILE A 156 4.07 0.37 -31.76
N ASP A 157 4.16 1.66 -31.37
CA ASP A 157 5.45 2.30 -31.11
C ASP A 157 5.77 2.34 -29.61
N PHE A 158 4.74 2.44 -28.77
CA PHE A 158 4.91 2.53 -27.32
C PHE A 158 3.79 1.77 -26.59
N ILE A 159 4.17 0.94 -25.62
CA ILE A 159 3.26 0.27 -24.69
C ILE A 159 3.49 0.85 -23.30
N ALA A 160 2.49 1.53 -22.74
CA ALA A 160 2.47 1.99 -21.36
C ALA A 160 1.48 1.15 -20.54
N ILE A 161 1.92 0.64 -19.40
CA ILE A 161 1.12 -0.22 -18.53
C ILE A 161 1.00 0.46 -17.16
N ASP A 162 -0.16 1.06 -16.91
CA ASP A 162 -0.45 1.72 -15.63
C ASP A 162 -0.94 0.70 -14.60
N GLU A 163 -0.47 0.84 -13.36
CA GLU A 163 -0.67 -0.14 -12.29
C GLU A 163 -0.34 -1.57 -12.73
N VAL A 164 0.85 -1.72 -13.31
CA VAL A 164 1.34 -2.98 -13.91
C VAL A 164 1.29 -4.19 -12.98
N HIS A 165 1.21 -3.98 -11.67
CA HIS A 165 1.00 -5.05 -10.70
C HIS A 165 -0.31 -5.85 -10.91
N ASN A 166 -1.23 -5.36 -11.77
CA ASN A 166 -2.45 -6.10 -12.14
C ASN A 166 -2.19 -7.25 -13.15
N VAL A 167 -1.03 -7.29 -13.78
CA VAL A 167 -0.60 -8.38 -14.67
C VAL A 167 0.55 -9.21 -14.11
N LYS A 168 0.82 -9.11 -12.81
CA LYS A 168 1.81 -9.94 -12.13
C LYS A 168 1.35 -11.39 -11.99
N GLN A 169 2.32 -12.29 -11.90
CA GLN A 169 2.10 -13.68 -11.58
C GLN A 169 2.21 -13.91 -10.08
N ARG A 170 1.27 -14.63 -9.49
CA ARG A 170 1.24 -14.88 -8.05
C ARG A 170 1.92 -16.18 -7.64
N THR A 171 1.90 -17.17 -8.53
CA THR A 171 2.51 -18.50 -8.34
C THR A 171 3.36 -18.84 -9.55
N GLU A 172 4.41 -19.62 -9.39
CA GLU A 172 5.28 -20.02 -10.49
C GLU A 172 4.60 -20.95 -11.51
N GLN A 173 3.58 -21.68 -11.06
CA GLN A 173 2.94 -22.74 -11.84
C GLN A 173 1.79 -22.26 -12.71
N GLN A 174 1.21 -21.07 -12.46
CA GLN A 174 0.02 -20.63 -13.17
C GLN A 174 0.14 -19.17 -13.62
N GLU A 175 0.27 -18.99 -14.92
CA GLU A 175 0.18 -17.67 -15.55
C GLU A 175 -1.30 -17.30 -15.77
N SER A 176 -1.68 -16.08 -15.43
CA SER A 176 -3.04 -15.58 -15.69
C SER A 176 -3.22 -15.30 -17.18
N LEU A 177 -4.45 -15.53 -17.71
CA LEU A 177 -4.79 -15.21 -19.10
C LEU A 177 -4.43 -13.77 -19.46
N ARG A 178 -4.76 -12.83 -18.58
CA ARG A 178 -4.45 -11.40 -18.73
C ARG A 178 -2.97 -11.15 -18.97
N ARG A 179 -2.11 -11.77 -18.16
CA ARG A 179 -0.65 -11.66 -18.29
C ARG A 179 -0.17 -12.28 -19.60
N GLY A 180 -0.58 -13.53 -19.86
CA GLY A 180 -0.17 -14.28 -21.07
C GLY A 180 -0.54 -13.54 -22.35
N THR A 181 -1.76 -13.04 -22.45
CA THR A 181 -2.24 -12.28 -23.60
C THR A 181 -1.46 -10.98 -23.80
N LEU A 182 -1.21 -10.20 -22.73
CA LEU A 182 -0.42 -8.96 -22.82
C LEU A 182 1.04 -9.25 -23.20
N LYS A 183 1.64 -10.31 -22.67
CA LYS A 183 2.99 -10.74 -23.00
C LYS A 183 3.12 -11.12 -24.48
N ARG A 184 2.15 -11.90 -25.02
CA ARG A 184 2.13 -12.26 -26.44
C ARG A 184 1.94 -11.04 -27.36
N LEU A 185 1.03 -10.13 -26.99
CA LEU A 185 0.88 -8.85 -27.72
C LEU A 185 2.20 -8.07 -27.76
N GLY A 186 2.88 -7.93 -26.61
CA GLY A 186 4.18 -7.27 -26.53
C GLY A 186 5.26 -7.97 -27.37
N GLY A 187 5.24 -9.31 -27.44
CA GLY A 187 6.11 -10.11 -28.32
C GLY A 187 5.89 -9.79 -29.78
N ARG A 188 4.65 -9.93 -30.26
CA ARG A 188 4.27 -9.61 -31.66
C ARG A 188 4.56 -8.15 -32.03
N ALA A 189 4.25 -7.22 -31.12
CA ALA A 189 4.58 -5.81 -31.34
C ALA A 189 6.09 -5.57 -31.45
N SER A 190 6.92 -6.36 -30.76
CA SER A 190 8.39 -6.28 -30.89
C SER A 190 8.90 -6.89 -32.20
N GLU A 191 8.23 -7.92 -32.73
CA GLU A 191 8.54 -8.50 -34.02
C GLU A 191 8.23 -7.53 -35.18
N THR A 192 7.09 -6.82 -35.10
CA THR A 192 6.69 -5.82 -36.10
C THR A 192 7.42 -4.49 -35.93
N ASN A 193 7.88 -4.16 -34.73
CA ASN A 193 8.61 -2.95 -34.40
C ASN A 193 9.80 -3.23 -33.47
N PRO A 194 11.03 -3.44 -33.99
CA PRO A 194 12.24 -3.63 -33.19
C PRO A 194 12.58 -2.42 -32.29
N ASP A 195 12.00 -1.25 -32.60
CA ASP A 195 12.13 -0.02 -31.82
C ASP A 195 10.98 0.19 -30.81
N LEU A 196 10.23 -0.85 -30.50
CA LEU A 196 9.15 -0.77 -29.52
C LEU A 196 9.64 -0.30 -28.16
N TYR A 197 8.98 0.71 -27.62
CA TYR A 197 9.19 1.20 -26.26
C TYR A 197 8.17 0.58 -25.31
N VAL A 198 8.59 0.24 -24.09
CA VAL A 198 7.72 -0.32 -23.04
C VAL A 198 7.98 0.39 -21.71
N LEU A 199 6.92 0.89 -21.09
CA LEU A 199 6.96 1.50 -19.77
C LEU A 199 5.92 0.85 -18.85
N GLY A 200 6.38 0.18 -17.80
CA GLY A 200 5.50 -0.27 -16.72
C GLY A 200 5.52 0.72 -15.56
N MET A 201 4.36 0.99 -14.98
CA MET A 201 4.21 1.95 -13.89
C MET A 201 3.46 1.33 -12.73
N SER A 202 3.95 1.50 -11.51
CA SER A 202 3.22 1.18 -10.28
C SER A 202 3.86 1.85 -9.07
N ALA A 203 3.05 2.34 -8.15
CA ALA A 203 3.54 2.77 -6.84
C ALA A 203 3.88 1.57 -5.92
N THR A 204 3.33 0.41 -6.20
CA THR A 204 3.39 -0.79 -5.38
C THR A 204 3.61 -2.04 -6.24
N PRO A 205 4.78 -2.15 -6.90
CA PRO A 205 5.04 -3.23 -7.85
C PRO A 205 5.00 -4.62 -7.18
N VAL A 206 5.51 -4.75 -5.96
CA VAL A 206 5.52 -5.99 -5.18
C VAL A 206 4.56 -5.87 -4.01
N ILE A 207 3.63 -6.80 -3.87
CA ILE A 207 2.59 -6.74 -2.85
C ILE A 207 2.69 -7.92 -1.87
N ASN A 208 2.83 -9.16 -2.36
CA ASN A 208 2.73 -10.35 -1.53
C ASN A 208 4.00 -11.22 -1.50
N ASN A 209 4.70 -11.38 -2.62
CA ASN A 209 5.81 -12.31 -2.74
C ASN A 209 6.81 -11.92 -3.84
N LEU A 210 7.95 -12.59 -3.88
CA LEU A 210 9.02 -12.32 -4.83
C LEU A 210 8.72 -12.82 -6.25
N THR A 211 7.82 -13.78 -6.40
CA THR A 211 7.34 -14.25 -7.71
C THR A 211 6.64 -13.11 -8.46
N GLU A 212 5.89 -12.27 -7.74
CA GLU A 212 5.30 -11.06 -8.31
C GLU A 212 6.37 -10.14 -8.89
N ALA A 213 7.44 -9.89 -8.14
CA ALA A 213 8.54 -9.03 -8.58
C ALA A 213 9.26 -9.57 -9.82
N LYS A 214 9.65 -10.85 -9.79
CA LYS A 214 10.26 -11.54 -10.94
C LYS A 214 9.36 -11.41 -12.17
N SER A 215 8.09 -11.69 -12.01
CA SER A 215 7.13 -11.65 -13.11
C SER A 215 6.96 -10.26 -13.73
N LEU A 216 7.09 -9.20 -12.93
CA LEU A 216 7.05 -7.82 -13.43
C LEU A 216 8.33 -7.45 -14.16
N LEU A 217 9.50 -7.84 -13.66
CA LEU A 217 10.76 -7.67 -14.36
C LEU A 217 10.72 -8.33 -15.75
N GLU A 218 10.24 -9.56 -15.83
CA GLU A 218 10.09 -10.30 -17.10
C GLU A 218 9.12 -9.62 -18.05
N MET A 219 7.97 -9.13 -17.54
CA MET A 219 6.98 -8.41 -18.34
C MET A 219 7.54 -7.13 -18.95
N ILE A 220 8.24 -6.33 -18.16
CA ILE A 220 8.77 -5.03 -18.60
C ILE A 220 9.99 -5.20 -19.50
N THR A 221 10.96 -6.02 -19.09
CA THR A 221 12.22 -6.18 -19.81
C THR A 221 12.11 -7.08 -21.03
N GLY A 222 11.11 -7.95 -21.07
CA GLY A 222 10.99 -9.03 -22.07
C GLY A 222 12.05 -10.12 -21.93
N LYS A 223 12.80 -10.15 -20.81
CA LYS A 223 13.86 -11.12 -20.50
C LYS A 223 13.34 -12.13 -19.49
N GLU A 224 13.85 -13.36 -19.54
CA GLU A 224 13.62 -14.37 -18.50
C GLU A 224 14.70 -14.29 -17.43
N TYR A 225 14.29 -14.40 -16.17
CA TYR A 225 15.19 -14.39 -15.00
C TYR A 225 15.20 -15.77 -14.32
N LYS A 226 15.69 -16.81 -15.03
CA LYS A 226 15.65 -18.20 -14.57
C LYS A 226 16.34 -18.42 -13.23
N ASP A 227 17.46 -17.74 -13.00
CA ASP A 227 18.29 -17.89 -11.79
C ASP A 227 17.77 -17.08 -10.58
N LEU A 228 16.74 -16.26 -10.78
CA LEU A 228 16.18 -15.44 -9.71
C LEU A 228 15.25 -16.27 -8.81
N ASN A 229 15.75 -16.60 -7.61
CA ASN A 229 15.01 -17.40 -6.64
C ASN A 229 13.93 -16.55 -5.96
N THR A 230 12.70 -17.05 -5.94
CA THR A 230 11.51 -16.36 -5.39
C THR A 230 11.09 -16.88 -4.01
N ASN A 231 11.85 -17.79 -3.40
CA ASN A 231 11.61 -18.21 -2.02
C ASN A 231 11.67 -17.00 -1.08
N ARG A 232 10.76 -16.97 -0.11
CA ARG A 232 10.57 -15.84 0.79
C ARG A 232 11.70 -15.73 1.84
N THR A 233 12.87 -15.34 1.39
CA THR A 233 14.04 -15.06 2.24
C THR A 233 14.50 -13.62 2.02
N LEU A 234 15.20 -13.05 2.99
CA LEU A 234 15.75 -11.72 2.87
C LEU A 234 16.82 -11.63 1.77
N THR A 235 17.68 -12.65 1.67
CA THR A 235 18.71 -12.74 0.63
C THR A 235 18.09 -12.68 -0.76
N ASN A 236 17.06 -13.50 -1.01
CA ASN A 236 16.37 -13.50 -2.29
C ASN A 236 15.66 -12.16 -2.56
N ALA A 237 15.09 -11.52 -1.53
CA ALA A 237 14.49 -10.19 -1.68
C ALA A 237 15.53 -9.14 -2.11
N LEU A 238 16.74 -9.20 -1.60
CA LEU A 238 17.82 -8.29 -1.99
C LEU A 238 18.40 -8.61 -3.38
N GLU A 239 18.41 -9.88 -3.81
CA GLU A 239 18.74 -10.23 -5.21
C GLU A 239 17.68 -9.71 -6.18
N VAL A 240 16.39 -9.82 -5.82
CA VAL A 240 15.30 -9.19 -6.58
C VAL A 240 15.47 -7.66 -6.62
N PHE A 241 15.78 -7.03 -5.49
CA PHE A 241 16.06 -5.60 -5.43
C PHE A 241 17.19 -5.19 -6.36
N LYS A 242 18.28 -5.96 -6.40
CA LYS A 242 19.41 -5.73 -7.31
C LYS A 242 18.95 -5.71 -8.78
N GLN A 243 18.06 -6.59 -9.19
CA GLN A 243 17.48 -6.56 -10.54
C GLN A 243 16.49 -5.40 -10.72
N MET A 244 15.69 -5.07 -9.68
CA MET A 244 14.75 -3.94 -9.70
C MET A 244 15.49 -2.61 -9.82
N THR A 245 16.68 -2.43 -9.24
CA THR A 245 17.44 -1.15 -9.31
C THR A 245 17.78 -0.74 -10.73
N LEU A 246 17.94 -1.70 -11.65
CA LEU A 246 18.17 -1.43 -13.06
C LEU A 246 16.94 -0.82 -13.75
N ASN A 247 15.75 -1.03 -13.19
CA ASN A 247 14.45 -0.60 -13.72
C ASN A 247 13.67 0.24 -12.70
N ASP A 248 14.34 0.71 -11.65
CA ASP A 248 13.68 1.43 -10.56
C ASP A 248 13.93 2.94 -10.64
N LEU A 249 12.85 3.68 -10.61
CA LEU A 249 12.86 5.11 -10.38
C LEU A 249 11.93 5.42 -9.21
N ARG A 250 12.49 5.49 -8.01
CA ARG A 250 11.76 5.84 -6.80
C ARG A 250 11.72 7.35 -6.62
N TYR A 251 10.50 7.87 -6.58
CA TYR A 251 10.22 9.24 -6.19
C TYR A 251 9.01 9.26 -5.26
N ILE A 252 9.22 9.70 -4.05
CA ILE A 252 8.15 9.87 -3.06
C ILE A 252 7.95 11.37 -2.91
N PRO A 253 6.83 11.93 -3.40
CA PRO A 253 6.57 13.35 -3.29
C PRO A 253 6.50 13.77 -1.82
N LYS A 254 7.13 14.91 -1.52
CA LYS A 254 7.01 15.54 -0.19
C LYS A 254 5.78 16.42 -0.22
N TYR A 255 4.73 16.01 0.49
CA TYR A 255 3.55 16.84 0.71
C TYR A 255 3.78 17.78 1.89
N GLN A 256 3.22 18.99 1.82
CA GLN A 256 3.20 19.93 2.94
C GLN A 256 2.17 19.54 4.01
N ILE A 257 1.42 18.48 3.78
CA ILE A 257 0.37 17.99 4.66
C ILE A 257 0.96 17.01 5.67
N ALA A 258 0.71 17.21 6.94
CA ALA A 258 0.98 16.22 7.97
C ALA A 258 -0.08 15.11 7.97
N ILE A 259 0.33 13.89 8.28
CA ILE A 259 -0.57 12.76 8.49
C ILE A 259 -0.60 12.38 9.97
N LYS A 260 -1.79 12.37 10.55
CA LYS A 260 -2.03 11.88 11.90
C LYS A 260 -2.76 10.55 11.81
N GLU A 261 -2.04 9.48 12.05
CA GLU A 261 -2.57 8.13 12.00
C GLU A 261 -2.87 7.61 13.41
N LEU A 262 -4.15 7.43 13.70
CA LEU A 262 -4.66 6.93 14.97
C LEU A 262 -5.10 5.47 14.78
N ASP A 263 -4.16 4.55 14.88
CA ASP A 263 -4.41 3.11 14.71
C ASP A 263 -4.60 2.36 16.05
N GLY A 264 -4.62 3.09 17.16
CA GLY A 264 -4.75 2.54 18.50
C GLY A 264 -3.52 1.80 19.01
N SER A 265 -2.44 1.68 18.23
CA SER A 265 -1.23 0.98 18.65
C SER A 265 -0.37 1.82 19.62
N ASN A 266 -0.40 3.14 19.50
CA ASN A 266 0.47 4.04 20.27
C ASN A 266 -0.25 4.94 21.26
N THR A 267 -1.52 5.24 21.06
CA THR A 267 -2.30 6.10 21.96
C THR A 267 -3.78 5.85 21.82
N SER A 268 -4.30 5.56 22.82
CA SER A 268 -5.54 5.00 23.22
C SER A 268 -6.93 5.50 22.76
N PRO A 269 -7.23 6.58 22.08
CA PRO A 269 -8.65 7.01 22.06
C PRO A 269 -9.59 6.08 21.29
N LEU A 270 -9.07 5.19 20.47
CA LEU A 270 -9.90 4.30 19.63
C LEU A 270 -9.78 2.82 19.96
N ARG A 271 -9.15 2.51 21.07
CA ARG A 271 -9.17 1.15 21.61
C ARG A 271 -10.50 0.91 22.31
N ILE A 272 -11.20 -0.10 21.86
CA ILE A 272 -12.56 -0.44 22.29
C ILE A 272 -12.48 -1.76 23.04
N ASP A 273 -12.99 -1.82 24.25
CA ASP A 273 -13.08 -3.09 24.99
C ASP A 273 -14.12 -4.00 24.34
N GLY A 274 -13.65 -5.16 23.89
CA GLY A 274 -14.45 -6.20 23.25
C GLY A 274 -14.65 -7.44 24.10
N THR A 275 -14.36 -7.41 25.39
CA THR A 275 -14.41 -8.59 26.27
C THR A 275 -15.76 -9.31 26.20
N HIS A 276 -16.87 -8.57 26.14
CA HIS A 276 -18.23 -9.11 26.03
C HIS A 276 -18.53 -9.81 24.68
N LEU A 277 -17.64 -9.71 23.69
CA LEU A 277 -17.80 -10.32 22.37
C LEU A 277 -17.12 -11.69 22.25
N ILE A 278 -16.39 -12.14 23.26
CA ILE A 278 -15.57 -13.36 23.22
C ILE A 278 -16.38 -14.57 22.74
N ASP A 279 -17.55 -14.80 23.33
CA ASP A 279 -18.38 -15.95 22.99
C ASP A 279 -18.85 -15.91 21.53
N LYS A 280 -19.22 -14.74 21.04
CA LYS A 280 -19.61 -14.55 19.64
C LYS A 280 -18.44 -14.82 18.71
N LEU A 281 -17.23 -14.36 19.06
CA LEU A 281 -16.01 -14.55 18.26
C LEU A 281 -15.54 -16.02 18.24
N LEU A 282 -15.73 -16.75 19.32
CA LEU A 282 -15.39 -18.17 19.39
C LEU A 282 -16.36 -19.06 18.61
N ASN A 283 -17.61 -18.61 18.46
CA ASN A 283 -18.66 -19.35 17.74
C ASN A 283 -18.59 -19.17 16.21
N ILE A 284 -17.74 -18.30 15.68
CA ILE A 284 -17.52 -18.20 14.23
C ILE A 284 -16.55 -19.29 13.77
N GLY A 285 -16.85 -19.90 12.60
CA GLY A 285 -15.99 -20.91 11.99
C GLY A 285 -14.58 -20.41 11.64
N ASN A 286 -13.64 -21.32 11.53
CA ASN A 286 -12.28 -21.01 11.10
C ASN A 286 -12.29 -20.28 9.75
N GLN A 287 -11.47 -19.24 9.62
CA GLN A 287 -11.36 -18.39 8.43
C GLN A 287 -12.60 -17.55 8.07
N ASN A 288 -13.59 -17.46 8.94
CA ASN A 288 -14.74 -16.57 8.74
C ASN A 288 -14.38 -15.12 9.13
N TYR A 289 -13.52 -14.50 8.35
CA TYR A 289 -13.08 -13.11 8.58
C TYR A 289 -14.22 -12.11 8.53
N LEU A 290 -15.18 -12.28 7.63
CA LEU A 290 -16.37 -11.43 7.53
C LEU A 290 -17.22 -11.55 8.79
N GLY A 291 -17.37 -12.76 9.33
CA GLY A 291 -18.08 -12.98 10.59
C GLY A 291 -17.44 -12.21 11.76
N ALA A 292 -16.11 -12.23 11.87
CA ALA A 292 -15.40 -11.46 12.87
C ALA A 292 -15.63 -9.95 12.70
N GLU A 293 -15.47 -9.42 11.50
CA GLU A 293 -15.68 -7.99 11.22
C GLU A 293 -17.11 -7.53 11.55
N ARG A 294 -18.11 -8.35 11.25
CA ARG A 294 -19.51 -8.06 11.56
C ARG A 294 -19.79 -8.03 13.07
N ILE A 295 -19.19 -8.93 13.83
CA ILE A 295 -19.31 -8.94 15.30
C ILE A 295 -18.73 -7.65 15.89
N LEU A 296 -17.59 -7.20 15.36
CA LEU A 296 -16.87 -6.01 15.84
C LEU A 296 -17.49 -4.68 15.38
N LEU A 297 -18.28 -4.69 14.28
CA LEU A 297 -18.74 -3.48 13.61
C LEU A 297 -19.54 -2.55 14.52
N ASN A 298 -20.46 -3.09 15.31
CA ASN A 298 -21.34 -2.28 16.15
C ASN A 298 -20.57 -1.47 17.21
N GLU A 299 -19.55 -2.08 17.81
CA GLU A 299 -18.71 -1.38 18.78
C GLU A 299 -17.84 -0.32 18.12
N LYS A 300 -17.33 -0.59 16.91
CA LYS A 300 -16.59 0.39 16.12
C LYS A 300 -17.47 1.59 15.75
N LEU A 301 -18.72 1.35 15.31
CA LEU A 301 -19.66 2.41 14.95
C LEU A 301 -19.98 3.33 16.14
N LYS A 302 -20.18 2.79 17.34
CA LYS A 302 -20.35 3.60 18.55
C LYS A 302 -19.12 4.43 18.88
N ALA A 303 -17.94 3.86 18.76
CA ALA A 303 -16.69 4.51 19.15
C ALA A 303 -16.28 5.65 18.21
N ILE A 304 -16.75 5.64 16.96
CA ILE A 304 -16.41 6.71 16.01
C ILE A 304 -17.30 7.95 16.12
N HIS A 305 -18.36 7.94 16.93
CA HIS A 305 -19.29 9.08 17.04
C HIS A 305 -18.57 10.43 17.27
N PRO A 306 -17.58 10.56 18.16
CA PRO A 306 -16.90 11.84 18.38
C PRO A 306 -16.09 12.33 17.16
N TYR A 307 -15.87 11.47 16.19
CA TYR A 307 -15.06 11.75 15.01
C TYR A 307 -15.89 12.03 13.76
N LEU A 308 -17.22 11.86 13.84
CA LEU A 308 -18.12 12.09 12.71
C LEU A 308 -18.24 13.58 12.42
N LYS A 309 -18.15 13.94 11.15
CA LYS A 309 -18.34 15.32 10.66
C LYS A 309 -18.70 15.29 9.16
N LYS A 310 -19.12 16.43 8.62
CA LYS A 310 -19.31 16.61 7.17
C LYS A 310 -17.95 16.59 6.45
N GLY A 311 -17.92 16.10 5.23
CA GLY A 311 -16.69 15.93 4.44
C GLY A 311 -15.83 14.74 4.92
N LEU A 312 -16.45 13.74 5.55
CA LEU A 312 -15.79 12.55 6.07
C LEU A 312 -15.86 11.39 5.07
N MET A 313 -14.78 10.65 4.92
CA MET A 313 -14.74 9.38 4.22
C MET A 313 -14.66 8.21 5.22
N ILE A 314 -15.54 7.23 5.06
CA ILE A 314 -15.51 5.98 5.82
C ILE A 314 -15.23 4.82 4.85
N TYR A 315 -14.33 3.94 5.23
CA TYR A 315 -13.94 2.79 4.41
C TYR A 315 -14.23 1.47 5.10
N SER A 316 -14.78 0.52 4.34
CA SER A 316 -14.88 -0.89 4.71
C SER A 316 -14.37 -1.76 3.58
N TYR A 317 -13.43 -2.67 3.88
CA TYR A 317 -12.94 -3.64 2.90
C TYR A 317 -14.02 -4.64 2.48
N PHE A 318 -14.80 -5.14 3.43
CA PHE A 318 -15.92 -6.02 3.18
C PHE A 318 -17.17 -5.19 2.88
N THR A 319 -17.90 -5.56 1.83
CA THR A 319 -19.15 -4.91 1.40
C THR A 319 -20.36 -5.68 1.90
N ASP A 320 -20.37 -7.01 1.72
CA ASP A 320 -21.48 -7.87 2.10
C ASP A 320 -21.84 -7.72 3.59
N LYS A 321 -23.08 -7.34 3.85
CA LYS A 321 -23.65 -7.15 5.19
C LYS A 321 -22.84 -6.19 6.10
N MET A 322 -21.97 -5.35 5.51
CA MET A 322 -21.21 -4.32 6.21
C MET A 322 -21.66 -2.91 5.81
N ILE A 323 -21.79 -2.62 4.52
CA ILE A 323 -22.10 -1.27 4.03
C ILE A 323 -23.47 -0.80 4.50
N ARG A 324 -24.50 -1.62 4.33
CA ARG A 324 -25.86 -1.26 4.73
C ARG A 324 -26.00 -0.89 6.21
N PRO A 325 -25.50 -1.67 7.19
CA PRO A 325 -25.54 -1.28 8.61
C PRO A 325 -24.76 0.02 8.89
N ILE A 326 -23.66 0.28 8.18
CA ILE A 326 -22.91 1.54 8.32
C ILE A 326 -23.76 2.72 7.85
N VAL A 327 -24.36 2.62 6.67
CA VAL A 327 -25.23 3.67 6.11
C VAL A 327 -26.44 3.93 7.00
N GLU A 328 -27.15 2.86 7.42
CA GLU A 328 -28.31 2.98 8.31
C GLU A 328 -27.96 3.65 9.64
N HIS A 329 -26.80 3.32 10.22
CA HIS A 329 -26.32 3.93 11.46
C HIS A 329 -26.05 5.43 11.31
N LEU A 330 -25.35 5.82 10.27
CA LEU A 330 -25.02 7.22 10.00
C LEU A 330 -26.26 8.06 9.64
N THR A 331 -27.19 7.48 8.88
CA THR A 331 -28.46 8.13 8.52
C THR A 331 -29.33 8.38 9.76
N LYS A 332 -29.37 7.42 10.71
CA LYS A 332 -30.05 7.60 12.00
C LYS A 332 -29.45 8.72 12.85
N LEU A 333 -28.17 9.04 12.65
CA LEU A 333 -27.49 10.18 13.29
C LEU A 333 -27.71 11.50 12.54
N GLY A 334 -28.50 11.50 11.45
CA GLY A 334 -28.87 12.71 10.69
C GLY A 334 -27.90 13.08 9.56
N TYR A 335 -26.94 12.24 9.21
CA TYR A 335 -26.03 12.48 8.08
C TYR A 335 -26.65 12.05 6.75
N ARG A 336 -26.40 12.83 5.70
CA ARG A 336 -26.66 12.46 4.31
C ARG A 336 -25.49 11.59 3.84
N VAL A 337 -25.76 10.32 3.55
CA VAL A 337 -24.73 9.32 3.27
C VAL A 337 -24.80 8.90 1.81
N GLY A 338 -23.68 8.94 1.10
CA GLY A 338 -23.50 8.33 -0.21
C GLY A 338 -22.58 7.12 -0.14
N THR A 339 -22.70 6.24 -1.12
CA THR A 339 -21.89 5.04 -1.23
C THR A 339 -21.00 5.08 -2.46
N PHE A 340 -19.81 4.45 -2.38
CA PHE A 340 -18.86 4.29 -3.46
C PHE A 340 -18.23 2.89 -3.36
N THR A 341 -18.99 1.88 -3.76
CA THR A 341 -18.61 0.46 -3.61
C THR A 341 -18.60 -0.26 -4.96
N GLY A 342 -18.43 -1.57 -4.95
CA GLY A 342 -18.54 -2.38 -6.16
C GLY A 342 -19.97 -2.70 -6.58
N ASP A 343 -20.93 -2.41 -5.73
CA ASP A 343 -22.34 -2.75 -5.95
C ASP A 343 -23.06 -1.69 -6.82
N GLU A 344 -22.55 -0.45 -6.85
CA GLU A 344 -23.04 0.62 -7.70
C GLU A 344 -22.41 0.57 -9.11
N SER A 345 -23.16 1.03 -10.12
CA SER A 345 -22.64 1.28 -11.46
C SER A 345 -21.57 2.40 -11.46
N MET A 346 -20.84 2.57 -12.54
CA MET A 346 -19.87 3.67 -12.65
C MET A 346 -20.54 5.03 -12.58
N GLU A 347 -21.67 5.17 -13.23
CA GLU A 347 -22.48 6.40 -13.28
C GLU A 347 -22.98 6.77 -11.87
N GLU A 348 -23.52 5.82 -11.12
CA GLU A 348 -23.97 6.05 -9.75
C GLU A 348 -22.83 6.46 -8.82
N ARG A 349 -21.67 5.82 -8.96
CA ARG A 349 -20.47 6.19 -8.18
C ARG A 349 -20.01 7.61 -8.49
N ASP A 350 -20.02 8.01 -9.76
CA ASP A 350 -19.63 9.35 -10.16
C ASP A 350 -20.65 10.39 -9.66
N VAL A 351 -21.95 10.11 -9.72
CA VAL A 351 -23.01 10.96 -9.14
C VAL A 351 -22.79 11.14 -7.64
N ASN A 352 -22.55 10.07 -6.89
CA ASN A 352 -22.30 10.12 -5.45
C ASN A 352 -21.00 10.89 -5.11
N LYS A 353 -19.95 10.70 -5.91
CA LYS A 353 -18.70 11.45 -5.77
C LYS A 353 -18.92 12.94 -5.97
N GLU A 354 -19.57 13.34 -7.05
CA GLU A 354 -19.86 14.75 -7.33
C GLU A 354 -20.77 15.37 -6.26
N ALA A 355 -21.80 14.64 -5.82
CA ALA A 355 -22.66 15.07 -4.74
C ALA A 355 -21.89 15.29 -3.42
N PHE A 356 -20.90 14.43 -3.14
CA PHE A 356 -20.02 14.60 -2.00
C PHE A 356 -19.08 15.79 -2.16
N LEU A 357 -18.47 15.97 -3.33
CA LEU A 357 -17.58 17.10 -3.62
C LEU A 357 -18.32 18.47 -3.51
N HIS A 358 -19.60 18.52 -3.82
CA HIS A 358 -20.43 19.73 -3.72
C HIS A 358 -21.13 19.87 -2.35
N GLY A 359 -20.91 18.96 -1.41
CA GLY A 359 -21.50 19.02 -0.06
C GLY A 359 -22.97 18.61 0.01
N ASN A 360 -23.53 17.99 -1.02
CA ASN A 360 -24.88 17.43 -1.02
C ASN A 360 -24.94 16.09 -0.25
N ILE A 361 -23.82 15.41 -0.12
CA ILE A 361 -23.58 14.26 0.75
C ILE A 361 -22.60 14.70 1.84
N ASP A 362 -22.90 14.35 3.10
CA ASP A 362 -22.09 14.71 4.26
C ASP A 362 -20.97 13.69 4.50
N ILE A 363 -21.25 12.40 4.30
CA ILE A 363 -20.30 11.29 4.52
C ILE A 363 -20.32 10.35 3.31
N LEU A 364 -19.13 10.04 2.77
CA LEU A 364 -18.96 9.06 1.71
C LEU A 364 -18.48 7.72 2.28
N VAL A 365 -19.29 6.68 2.14
CA VAL A 365 -18.94 5.31 2.56
C VAL A 365 -18.42 4.54 1.35
N GLY A 366 -17.16 4.13 1.41
CA GLY A 366 -16.49 3.48 0.29
C GLY A 366 -15.95 2.09 0.60
N SER A 367 -15.68 1.35 -0.47
CA SER A 367 -14.96 0.09 -0.44
C SER A 367 -13.78 0.10 -1.42
N ARG A 368 -13.31 -1.04 -1.89
CA ARG A 368 -12.15 -1.14 -2.81
C ARG A 368 -12.14 -0.14 -3.97
N PRO A 369 -13.24 0.13 -4.70
CA PRO A 369 -13.23 1.07 -5.81
C PRO A 369 -12.75 2.47 -5.43
N ILE A 370 -13.06 2.95 -4.22
CA ILE A 370 -12.62 4.28 -3.77
C ILE A 370 -11.09 4.39 -3.65
N GLY A 371 -10.42 3.26 -3.37
CA GLY A 371 -8.96 3.18 -3.31
C GLY A 371 -8.27 3.26 -4.68
N THR A 372 -8.94 2.95 -5.78
CA THR A 372 -8.28 2.72 -7.08
C THR A 372 -8.61 3.74 -8.17
N GLY A 373 -9.64 4.56 -8.05
CA GLY A 373 -10.08 5.36 -9.20
C GLY A 373 -10.68 6.73 -8.91
N VAL A 374 -10.58 7.25 -7.68
CA VAL A 374 -11.24 8.52 -7.31
C VAL A 374 -10.22 9.62 -7.10
N ASP A 375 -10.41 10.76 -7.76
CA ASP A 375 -9.65 11.99 -7.53
C ASP A 375 -10.57 13.11 -7.01
N GLY A 376 -9.97 14.14 -6.42
CA GLY A 376 -10.67 15.32 -5.93
C GLY A 376 -11.08 15.26 -4.45
N LEU A 377 -11.13 14.07 -3.82
CA LEU A 377 -11.55 13.92 -2.41
C LEU A 377 -10.69 14.74 -1.44
N GLN A 378 -9.39 14.89 -1.72
CA GLN A 378 -8.45 15.69 -0.92
C GLN A 378 -8.83 17.18 -0.82
N LYS A 379 -9.72 17.65 -1.69
CA LYS A 379 -10.17 19.05 -1.67
C LYS A 379 -11.15 19.36 -0.52
N ILE A 380 -11.88 18.33 -0.04
CA ILE A 380 -12.94 18.49 0.95
C ILE A 380 -12.82 17.52 2.13
N CYS A 381 -12.05 16.45 1.99
CA CYS A 381 -11.92 15.40 2.99
C CYS A 381 -10.55 15.49 3.67
N ASP A 382 -10.54 15.77 4.97
CA ASP A 382 -9.35 15.77 5.82
C ASP A 382 -9.32 14.58 6.79
N ARG A 383 -10.38 13.76 6.81
CA ARG A 383 -10.50 12.62 7.73
C ARG A 383 -10.99 11.37 7.02
N LEU A 384 -10.29 10.26 7.28
CA LEU A 384 -10.63 8.92 6.84
C LEU A 384 -10.82 8.01 8.05
N ILE A 385 -11.97 7.35 8.16
CA ILE A 385 -12.20 6.28 9.15
C ILE A 385 -12.16 4.94 8.43
N VAL A 386 -11.31 4.01 8.88
CA VAL A 386 -11.15 2.67 8.31
C VAL A 386 -11.77 1.65 9.26
N LEU A 387 -13.03 1.28 9.04
CA LEU A 387 -13.77 0.32 9.87
C LEU A 387 -13.31 -1.11 9.65
N SER A 388 -12.96 -1.46 8.43
CA SER A 388 -12.39 -2.75 8.07
C SER A 388 -11.17 -2.56 7.18
N LEU A 389 -10.01 -3.02 7.65
CA LEU A 389 -8.73 -2.85 6.97
C LEU A 389 -8.64 -3.63 5.65
N PRO A 390 -7.93 -3.14 4.64
CA PRO A 390 -7.55 -3.95 3.49
C PRO A 390 -6.57 -5.06 3.87
N TRP A 391 -6.22 -5.93 2.91
CA TRP A 391 -5.30 -7.05 3.15
C TRP A 391 -3.85 -6.75 2.82
N THR A 392 -3.58 -5.62 2.17
CA THR A 392 -2.24 -5.29 1.69
C THR A 392 -1.86 -3.84 2.02
N ASP A 393 -0.56 -3.59 2.19
CA ASP A 393 -0.04 -2.23 2.36
C ASP A 393 -0.29 -1.37 1.11
N SER A 394 -0.31 -1.98 -0.07
CA SER A 394 -0.63 -1.31 -1.32
C SER A 394 -2.03 -0.69 -1.29
N GLU A 395 -3.05 -1.50 -1.00
CA GLU A 395 -4.44 -1.03 -0.89
C GLU A 395 -4.59 0.02 0.21
N TYR A 396 -3.92 -0.18 1.36
CA TYR A 396 -3.96 0.76 2.46
C TYR A 396 -3.27 2.11 2.12
N THR A 397 -2.15 2.05 1.43
CA THR A 397 -1.42 3.25 0.97
C THR A 397 -2.21 3.99 -0.12
N GLN A 398 -2.82 3.29 -1.06
CA GLN A 398 -3.69 3.89 -2.08
C GLN A 398 -4.91 4.57 -1.44
N LEU A 399 -5.54 3.91 -0.46
CA LEU A 399 -6.67 4.46 0.27
C LEU A 399 -6.28 5.76 1.01
N LYS A 400 -5.19 5.76 1.76
CA LYS A 400 -4.66 6.97 2.43
C LYS A 400 -4.35 8.08 1.42
N GLY A 401 -3.80 7.71 0.27
CA GLY A 401 -3.49 8.62 -0.83
C GLY A 401 -4.71 9.30 -1.47
N ARG A 402 -5.94 8.99 -1.08
CA ARG A 402 -7.14 9.72 -1.54
C ARG A 402 -7.33 11.03 -0.81
N ILE A 403 -6.92 11.13 0.44
CA ILE A 403 -6.99 12.35 1.26
C ILE A 403 -5.62 12.97 1.51
N TYR A 404 -4.57 12.14 1.67
CA TYR A 404 -3.18 12.58 1.81
C TYR A 404 -2.54 12.74 0.43
N ARG A 405 -2.79 13.88 -0.22
CA ARG A 405 -2.39 14.10 -1.61
C ARG A 405 -2.11 15.58 -1.87
N GLN A 406 -1.27 15.85 -2.87
CA GLN A 406 -1.06 17.20 -3.39
C GLN A 406 -2.39 17.82 -3.84
N GLY A 407 -2.58 19.12 -3.60
CA GLY A 407 -3.82 19.82 -3.88
C GLY A 407 -4.86 19.78 -2.75
N SER A 408 -4.52 19.23 -1.58
CA SER A 408 -5.32 19.37 -0.37
C SER A 408 -5.29 20.80 0.14
N LYS A 409 -6.42 21.25 0.71
CA LYS A 409 -6.55 22.54 1.40
C LYS A 409 -6.12 22.46 2.87
N PHE A 410 -5.91 21.26 3.38
CA PHE A 410 -5.71 20.99 4.80
C PHE A 410 -4.22 20.88 5.12
N GLY A 411 -3.81 21.43 6.26
CA GLY A 411 -2.43 21.27 6.75
C GLY A 411 -2.17 19.93 7.40
N GLU A 412 -3.22 19.23 7.83
CA GLU A 412 -3.17 17.90 8.46
C GLU A 412 -4.35 17.05 7.98
N VAL A 413 -4.13 15.75 7.80
CA VAL A 413 -5.18 14.76 7.57
C VAL A 413 -5.15 13.70 8.67
N GLU A 414 -6.34 13.29 9.11
CA GLU A 414 -6.49 12.25 10.13
C GLU A 414 -6.93 10.92 9.52
N ILE A 415 -6.25 9.84 9.89
CA ILE A 415 -6.64 8.48 9.55
C ILE A 415 -6.94 7.73 10.84
N ILE A 416 -8.16 7.27 10.98
CA ILE A 416 -8.69 6.68 12.19
C ILE A 416 -9.00 5.20 11.94
N VAL A 417 -8.37 4.30 12.69
CA VAL A 417 -8.60 2.86 12.63
C VAL A 417 -9.12 2.39 14.00
N PRO A 418 -10.43 2.23 14.18
CA PRO A 418 -10.99 1.70 15.42
C PRO A 418 -10.52 0.26 15.65
N GLN A 419 -10.05 -0.03 16.86
CA GLN A 419 -9.52 -1.33 17.24
C GLN A 419 -10.28 -1.91 18.42
N VAL A 420 -10.99 -3.01 18.20
CA VAL A 420 -11.59 -3.77 19.29
C VAL A 420 -10.53 -4.66 19.92
N VAL A 421 -10.34 -4.52 21.22
CA VAL A 421 -9.31 -5.17 22.01
C VAL A 421 -9.95 -6.00 23.11
N ILE A 422 -9.48 -7.23 23.28
CA ILE A 422 -9.85 -8.10 24.37
C ILE A 422 -8.60 -8.32 25.21
N PRO A 423 -8.56 -7.86 26.48
CA PRO A 423 -7.43 -8.09 27.35
C PRO A 423 -7.40 -9.58 27.77
N LEU A 424 -6.30 -10.25 27.47
CA LEU A 424 -5.94 -11.55 28.00
C LEU A 424 -4.93 -11.36 29.15
N ALA A 425 -4.73 -12.37 29.95
CA ALA A 425 -3.92 -12.24 31.18
C ALA A 425 -2.49 -11.72 30.94
N ASP A 426 -1.86 -12.17 29.87
CA ASP A 426 -0.46 -11.87 29.51
C ASP A 426 -0.32 -11.03 28.23
N ARG A 427 -1.41 -10.86 27.48
CA ARG A 427 -1.41 -10.22 26.17
C ARG A 427 -2.78 -9.63 25.85
N GLU A 428 -2.86 -8.94 24.73
CA GLU A 428 -4.11 -8.43 24.19
C GLU A 428 -4.45 -9.17 22.89
N TRP A 429 -5.70 -9.52 22.74
CA TRP A 429 -6.22 -9.98 21.47
C TRP A 429 -6.90 -8.82 20.74
N SER A 430 -6.62 -8.67 19.46
CA SER A 430 -7.35 -7.77 18.58
C SER A 430 -7.20 -8.24 17.13
N TRP A 431 -8.32 -8.46 16.48
CA TRP A 431 -8.33 -8.79 15.06
C TRP A 431 -7.80 -7.64 14.19
N ASP A 432 -8.17 -6.42 14.53
CA ASP A 432 -7.72 -5.21 13.82
C ASP A 432 -6.20 -5.03 13.91
N MET A 433 -5.63 -5.21 15.10
CA MET A 433 -4.17 -5.15 15.30
C MET A 433 -3.44 -6.23 14.52
N GLN A 434 -4.00 -7.44 14.45
CA GLN A 434 -3.40 -8.53 13.69
C GLN A 434 -3.43 -8.26 12.20
N ARG A 435 -4.53 -7.71 11.67
CA ARG A 435 -4.59 -7.27 10.27
C ARG A 435 -3.62 -6.14 9.98
N MET A 436 -3.51 -5.15 10.86
CA MET A 436 -2.52 -4.07 10.71
C MET A 436 -1.09 -4.61 10.72
N ASN A 437 -0.77 -5.55 11.61
CA ASN A 437 0.53 -6.20 11.64
C ASN A 437 0.81 -6.98 10.35
N LEU A 438 -0.21 -7.66 9.81
CA LEU A 438 -0.09 -8.34 8.53
C LEU A 438 0.23 -7.37 7.39
N ILE A 439 -0.46 -6.24 7.33
CA ILE A 439 -0.21 -5.17 6.35
C ILE A 439 1.24 -4.69 6.47
N ARG A 440 1.68 -4.36 7.68
CA ARG A 440 3.05 -3.92 7.97
C ARG A 440 4.10 -4.96 7.56
N ASN A 441 3.81 -6.25 7.74
CA ASN A 441 4.71 -7.34 7.39
C ASN A 441 4.82 -7.58 5.88
N LYS A 442 3.71 -7.48 5.16
CA LYS A 442 3.74 -7.53 3.68
C LYS A 442 4.55 -6.37 3.12
N LYS A 443 4.41 -5.18 3.70
CA LYS A 443 5.22 -4.01 3.38
C LYS A 443 6.70 -4.27 3.56
N THR A 444 7.08 -4.99 4.61
CA THR A 444 8.49 -5.29 4.91
C THR A 444 9.17 -6.05 3.78
N LEU A 445 8.53 -7.09 3.24
CA LEU A 445 9.08 -7.84 2.11
C LEU A 445 9.09 -7.02 0.82
N ALA A 446 8.03 -6.26 0.58
CA ALA A 446 7.97 -5.35 -0.57
C ALA A 446 9.07 -4.29 -0.50
N ASN A 447 9.26 -3.66 0.66
CA ASN A 447 10.31 -2.67 0.86
C ASN A 447 11.71 -3.28 0.70
N ALA A 448 11.93 -4.52 1.14
CA ALA A 448 13.21 -5.21 0.94
C ALA A 448 13.50 -5.44 -0.56
N SER A 449 12.49 -5.84 -1.34
CA SER A 449 12.65 -6.18 -2.76
C SER A 449 12.64 -4.96 -3.69
N VAL A 450 12.02 -3.86 -3.29
CA VAL A 450 11.84 -2.67 -4.14
C VAL A 450 12.68 -1.48 -3.65
N ASP A 451 12.79 -1.28 -2.35
CA ASP A 451 13.49 -0.16 -1.74
C ASP A 451 14.80 -0.57 -1.05
N GLY A 452 15.14 -1.87 -1.03
CA GLY A 452 16.34 -2.40 -0.38
C GLY A 452 16.37 -2.21 1.15
N VAL A 453 15.21 -2.01 1.77
CA VAL A 453 15.11 -1.84 3.22
C VAL A 453 15.17 -3.19 3.90
N ILE A 454 16.18 -3.40 4.76
CA ILE A 454 16.37 -4.66 5.47
C ILE A 454 15.47 -4.71 6.71
N PRO A 455 14.51 -5.66 6.77
CA PRO A 455 13.66 -5.81 7.95
C PRO A 455 14.41 -6.49 9.10
N SER A 456 14.06 -6.11 10.31
CA SER A 456 14.60 -6.76 11.51
C SER A 456 14.07 -8.19 11.71
N LYS A 457 12.90 -8.51 11.15
CA LYS A 457 12.23 -9.81 11.34
C LYS A 457 11.28 -10.14 10.19
N MET A 458 11.30 -11.40 9.72
CA MET A 458 10.32 -11.93 8.76
C MET A 458 9.14 -12.58 9.49
N MET A 459 7.92 -12.35 9.02
CA MET A 459 6.70 -12.76 9.74
C MET A 459 5.91 -13.89 9.04
N PRO A 460 5.11 -14.67 9.78
CA PRO A 460 4.36 -15.82 9.25
C PRO A 460 3.18 -15.44 8.33
N LYS A 461 2.58 -16.45 7.68
CA LYS A 461 1.45 -16.27 6.76
C LYS A 461 0.15 -15.84 7.46
N PRO A 462 -0.77 -15.14 6.76
CA PRO A 462 -2.03 -14.61 7.31
C PRO A 462 -2.95 -15.65 7.95
N GLU A 463 -3.12 -16.79 7.28
CA GLU A 463 -4.01 -17.86 7.73
C GLU A 463 -3.58 -18.43 9.07
N THR A 464 -2.26 -18.52 9.27
CA THR A 464 -1.66 -18.94 10.53
C THR A 464 -1.90 -17.94 11.66
N LEU A 465 -1.98 -16.64 11.35
CA LEU A 465 -2.23 -15.60 12.35
C LEU A 465 -3.66 -15.65 12.88
N PHE A 466 -4.65 -15.85 12.02
CA PHE A 466 -6.04 -15.91 12.46
C PHE A 466 -6.32 -17.17 13.30
N ALA A 467 -5.83 -18.33 12.85
CA ALA A 467 -5.95 -19.58 13.59
C ALA A 467 -5.32 -19.48 15.00
N ARG A 468 -4.07 -18.99 15.09
CA ARG A 468 -3.39 -18.75 16.36
C ARG A 468 -4.11 -17.75 17.25
N SER A 469 -4.75 -16.76 16.65
CA SER A 469 -5.55 -15.78 17.35
C SER A 469 -6.77 -16.40 18.02
N GLN A 470 -7.52 -17.22 17.30
CA GLN A 470 -8.67 -17.93 17.88
C GLN A 470 -8.25 -18.96 18.94
N GLU A 471 -7.13 -19.66 18.68
CA GLU A 471 -6.56 -20.59 19.66
C GLU A 471 -6.22 -19.88 20.98
N ALA A 472 -5.58 -18.73 20.90
CA ALA A 472 -5.26 -17.93 22.07
C ALA A 472 -6.50 -17.47 22.87
N LEU A 473 -7.61 -17.15 22.18
CA LEU A 473 -8.87 -16.83 22.84
C LEU A 473 -9.50 -18.06 23.54
N ARG A 474 -9.43 -19.23 22.87
CA ARG A 474 -9.92 -20.49 23.46
C ARG A 474 -9.13 -20.86 24.70
N GLU A 475 -7.82 -20.93 24.60
CA GLU A 475 -6.92 -21.21 25.73
C GLU A 475 -7.19 -20.29 26.93
N TRP A 476 -7.35 -18.99 26.66
CA TRP A 476 -7.64 -18.03 27.73
C TRP A 476 -8.99 -18.30 28.36
N LYS A 477 -10.04 -18.55 27.57
CA LYS A 477 -11.39 -18.85 28.06
C LYS A 477 -11.41 -20.14 28.89
N ASP A 478 -10.72 -21.17 28.41
CA ASP A 478 -10.63 -22.46 29.12
C ASP A 478 -9.93 -22.27 30.48
N ARG A 479 -8.85 -21.52 30.54
CA ARG A 479 -8.13 -21.20 31.78
C ARG A 479 -8.98 -20.36 32.75
N VAL A 480 -9.83 -19.47 32.25
CA VAL A 480 -10.80 -18.72 33.06
C VAL A 480 -11.89 -19.66 33.60
N ASN A 481 -12.45 -20.52 32.74
CA ASN A 481 -13.48 -21.49 33.14
C ASN A 481 -12.96 -22.53 34.16
N GLU A 482 -11.70 -22.92 34.04
CA GLU A 482 -11.03 -23.83 34.99
C GLU A 482 -10.61 -23.14 36.30
N GLY A 483 -10.90 -21.86 36.48
CA GLY A 483 -10.49 -21.07 37.66
C GLY A 483 -8.99 -20.80 37.77
N LYS A 484 -8.21 -21.10 36.69
CA LYS A 484 -6.75 -20.87 36.65
C LYS A 484 -6.39 -19.42 36.36
N LEU A 485 -7.33 -18.64 35.83
CA LEU A 485 -7.22 -17.22 35.60
C LEU A 485 -8.49 -16.52 36.04
N LEU A 486 -8.36 -15.47 36.82
CA LEU A 486 -9.48 -14.58 37.08
C LEU A 486 -9.74 -13.73 35.83
N SER A 487 -11.01 -13.56 35.46
CA SER A 487 -11.44 -12.56 34.48
C SER A 487 -11.27 -11.17 35.10
N ILE A 488 -10.08 -10.61 34.95
CA ILE A 488 -9.74 -9.33 35.58
C ILE A 488 -9.96 -8.21 34.56
N ASN A 489 -10.66 -7.16 35.01
CA ASN A 489 -10.80 -5.92 34.28
C ASN A 489 -9.40 -5.29 34.11
N ARG A 490 -9.08 -4.76 32.94
CA ARG A 490 -7.75 -4.19 32.60
C ARG A 490 -7.23 -3.18 33.61
N LYS A 491 -8.14 -2.51 34.33
CA LYS A 491 -7.76 -1.57 35.41
C LYS A 491 -7.14 -2.24 36.62
N ASP A 492 -7.36 -3.56 36.77
CA ASP A 492 -6.95 -4.34 37.92
C ASP A 492 -5.79 -5.30 37.61
N LEU A 493 -5.29 -5.29 36.36
CA LEU A 493 -4.12 -6.10 35.96
C LEU A 493 -2.83 -5.49 36.50
N VAL A 494 -2.56 -5.84 37.72
CA VAL A 494 -1.32 -5.54 38.42
C VAL A 494 -0.42 -6.78 38.32
N PHE A 495 0.59 -6.73 37.44
CA PHE A 495 1.62 -7.78 37.41
C PHE A 495 2.76 -7.40 38.35
N PRO A 496 3.02 -8.16 39.43
CA PRO A 496 4.32 -8.08 40.06
C PRO A 496 5.36 -8.63 39.08
N LEU A 497 6.18 -7.76 38.52
CA LEU A 497 7.33 -8.17 37.72
C LEU A 497 8.34 -8.83 38.66
N ARG A 498 8.40 -10.15 38.62
CA ARG A 498 9.46 -10.89 39.30
C ARG A 498 10.80 -10.57 38.63
N PRO A 499 11.92 -10.57 39.40
CA PRO A 499 13.25 -10.31 38.85
C PRO A 499 13.58 -11.16 37.62
N GLU A 500 13.12 -12.41 37.58
CA GLU A 500 13.31 -13.33 36.45
C GLU A 500 12.62 -12.87 35.18
N ILE A 501 11.45 -12.22 35.28
CA ILE A 501 10.72 -11.66 34.13
C ILE A 501 11.45 -10.42 33.59
N VAL A 502 12.01 -9.62 34.45
CA VAL A 502 12.84 -8.46 34.04
C VAL A 502 14.09 -8.93 33.32
N GLU A 503 14.72 -10.00 33.77
CA GLU A 503 15.88 -10.61 33.12
C GLU A 503 15.51 -11.24 31.75
N GLN A 504 14.37 -11.92 31.68
CA GLN A 504 13.88 -12.53 30.47
C GLN A 504 13.48 -11.49 29.39
N LEU A 505 12.86 -10.39 29.82
CA LEU A 505 12.61 -9.22 28.96
C LEU A 505 13.91 -8.57 28.52
N GLY A 506 14.92 -8.51 29.38
CA GLY A 506 16.24 -8.03 29.05
C GLY A 506 16.92 -8.85 27.96
N ARG A 507 16.89 -10.17 28.04
CA ARG A 507 17.46 -11.07 27.04
C ARG A 507 16.72 -10.98 25.69
N SER A 508 15.40 -10.77 25.71
CA SER A 508 14.60 -10.65 24.48
C SER A 508 14.76 -9.31 23.77
N LEU A 509 15.24 -8.27 24.47
CA LEU A 509 15.42 -6.92 23.93
C LEU A 509 16.87 -6.62 23.51
N GLY A 510 17.82 -7.57 23.67
CA GLY A 510 19.25 -7.39 23.41
C GLY A 510 19.86 -6.29 24.27
N ASP A 511 21.09 -6.40 24.69
CA ASP A 511 21.84 -5.40 25.49
C ASP A 511 21.16 -4.85 26.76
N PHE A 512 20.16 -5.55 27.26
CA PHE A 512 19.49 -5.14 28.49
C PHE A 512 20.44 -5.20 29.70
N SER A 513 21.47 -6.01 29.66
CA SER A 513 22.52 -6.05 30.66
C SER A 513 23.31 -4.73 30.72
N GLU A 514 23.54 -4.10 29.57
CA GLU A 514 24.20 -2.80 29.48
C GLU A 514 23.27 -1.66 29.94
N VAL A 515 22.01 -1.75 29.63
CA VAL A 515 20.96 -0.85 30.12
C VAL A 515 20.79 -0.99 31.61
N ASN A 516 20.78 -2.20 32.16
CA ASN A 516 20.72 -2.46 33.60
C ASN A 516 21.96 -1.95 34.33
N ARG A 517 23.18 -2.08 33.78
CA ARG A 517 24.40 -1.52 34.34
C ARG A 517 24.38 0.01 34.34
N LYS A 518 23.96 0.64 33.25
CA LYS A 518 23.80 2.10 33.19
C LYS A 518 22.69 2.59 34.10
N TRP A 519 21.71 1.78 34.32
CA TRP A 519 20.57 2.06 35.18
C TRP A 519 20.91 2.03 36.67
N SER A 520 21.71 1.08 37.09
CA SER A 520 22.15 0.97 38.47
C SER A 520 23.21 2.02 38.89
N VAL A 521 23.88 2.64 37.92
CA VAL A 521 25.01 3.56 38.16
C VAL A 521 24.65 5.03 37.98
N SER A 522 23.63 5.37 37.21
CA SER A 522 23.30 6.78 36.91
C SER A 522 22.39 7.38 37.97
N LYS A 523 22.97 7.93 38.99
CA LYS A 523 22.26 8.68 40.06
C LYS A 523 21.81 10.09 39.65
N SER A 524 22.10 10.55 38.44
CA SER A 524 21.96 11.96 38.06
C SER A 524 20.95 12.25 36.94
N SER A 525 20.20 11.26 36.41
CA SER A 525 19.21 11.53 35.37
C SER A 525 17.81 11.65 35.97
N THR A 526 17.06 12.61 35.47
CA THR A 526 15.61 12.77 35.75
C THR A 526 14.78 11.51 35.50
N THR A 527 15.38 10.51 34.88
CA THR A 527 14.83 9.18 34.65
C THR A 527 14.96 8.27 35.88
N HIS A 528 15.98 8.47 36.72
CA HIS A 528 16.26 7.63 37.84
C HIS A 528 15.23 7.77 38.97
N ASP A 529 14.76 9.00 39.23
CA ASP A 529 13.74 9.26 40.23
C ASP A 529 12.34 8.71 39.88
N ARG A 530 12.15 8.37 38.64
CA ARG A 530 10.89 7.79 38.13
C ARG A 530 10.88 6.26 38.07
N LEU A 531 11.99 5.63 38.43
CA LEU A 531 12.17 4.17 38.42
C LEU A 531 12.05 3.57 39.83
N LYS A 532 11.47 4.29 40.77
CA LYS A 532 11.20 3.76 42.11
C LYS A 532 10.06 2.76 42.07
N GLU A 533 10.27 1.61 42.68
CA GLU A 533 9.23 0.63 42.91
C GLU A 533 8.04 1.31 43.61
N HIS A 534 6.85 1.18 43.05
CA HIS A 534 5.69 1.81 43.64
C HIS A 534 5.41 1.14 44.98
N PRO A 535 5.42 1.88 46.10
CA PRO A 535 5.45 1.30 47.48
C PRO A 535 4.24 0.43 47.81
N LYS A 536 3.16 0.51 47.02
CA LYS A 536 1.94 -0.27 47.23
C LYS A 536 1.71 -1.37 46.18
N THR A 537 2.36 -1.36 45.02
CA THR A 537 2.00 -2.23 43.91
C THR A 537 3.16 -2.96 43.26
N GLY A 538 4.42 -2.55 43.49
CA GLY A 538 5.61 -3.20 42.90
C GLY A 538 5.62 -3.23 41.34
N ILE A 539 4.92 -2.29 40.68
CA ILE A 539 4.73 -2.33 39.22
C ILE A 539 5.78 -1.50 38.51
N ILE A 540 6.49 -2.12 37.59
CA ILE A 540 7.43 -1.45 36.70
C ILE A 540 6.78 -1.36 35.30
N ILE A 541 6.53 -0.14 34.81
CA ILE A 541 6.09 0.11 33.46
C ILE A 541 7.26 0.43 32.57
N ILE A 542 7.57 -0.46 31.63
CA ILE A 542 8.64 -0.27 30.66
C ILE A 542 8.04 0.41 29.42
N ARG A 543 8.48 1.62 29.10
CA ARG A 543 8.15 2.31 27.86
C ARG A 543 9.39 2.42 26.99
N TYR A 544 9.30 1.87 25.79
CA TYR A 544 10.30 2.05 24.75
C TYR A 544 10.04 3.35 24.00
N THR A 545 10.97 4.31 24.06
CA THR A 545 10.92 5.55 23.28
C THR A 545 12.13 5.63 22.36
N GLN A 546 11.88 5.70 21.06
CA GLN A 546 12.90 5.97 20.05
C GLN A 546 13.11 7.49 19.95
N ARG A 547 14.24 8.01 20.43
CA ARG A 547 14.66 9.38 20.11
C ARG A 547 15.46 9.40 18.82
N LYS A 548 15.28 10.46 18.02
CA LYS A 548 15.89 10.63 16.68
C LYS A 548 17.43 10.55 16.65
N GLU A 549 18.11 10.68 17.79
CA GLU A 549 19.57 10.77 17.86
C GLU A 549 20.26 9.81 18.83
N ARG A 550 19.50 9.17 19.71
CA ARG A 550 20.07 8.13 20.60
C ARG A 550 19.00 7.11 20.90
N ARG A 551 19.25 5.86 20.57
CA ARG A 551 18.45 4.72 21.02
C ARG A 551 18.60 4.59 22.54
N GLY A 552 17.54 4.83 23.27
CA GLY A 552 17.52 4.68 24.71
C GLY A 552 16.16 4.16 25.17
N MET A 553 16.18 3.23 26.11
CA MET A 553 14.98 2.80 26.82
C MET A 553 14.72 3.74 27.98
N LYS A 554 13.49 4.17 28.14
CA LYS A 554 13.03 4.86 29.35
C LYS A 554 12.06 3.96 30.10
N PHE A 555 12.34 3.74 31.38
CA PHE A 555 11.49 2.98 32.26
C PHE A 555 10.65 3.94 33.10
N HIS A 556 9.38 3.69 33.25
CA HIS A 556 8.51 4.38 34.18
C HIS A 556 7.89 3.37 35.14
N ILE A 557 8.03 3.63 36.41
CA ILE A 557 7.35 2.87 37.45
C ILE A 557 6.07 3.64 37.79
N LYS A 558 4.98 2.95 37.85
CA LYS A 558 3.75 3.42 38.47
C LYS A 558 3.39 2.56 39.66
#